data_bbb211a49c237ed76f12d3a40dd2f718
#
_entry.id   bbb211a49c237ed76f12d3a40dd2f718
#
_cell.length_a   1.000
_cell.length_b   1.000
_cell.length_c   1.000
_cell.angle_alpha   90.00
_cell.angle_beta   90.00
_cell.angle_gamma   90.00
#
_symmetry.space_group_name_H-M   'P 1'
#
loop_
_entity.id
_entity.type
_entity.pdbx_description
1 polymer ?
#
loop_
_entity_poly.entity_id
_entity_poly.type
_entity_poly.pdbx_seq_one_letter_code
_entity_poly.pdbx_strand_id
1 'polypeptide(L)'
;MSASWEATLASFASAFTAPSFRIFARLLCAWVLCPGRKAITRLFGIAEPEGGRAHDAYHRFLRAGAWRMSSLWRLLALLLVAAFRPEGRVPLDLDDTLFHKSGRRVEDAAWWRDAVRSTGQNVVHAFGLNLLVLSLRVHPPWGGEPLALPLNMRLHKKGGKPLFDLAREVIGEVLSWFPNREFDLCADGFYAPLAGSLPRGVFFTSRLRRDAALFNLPPQRKEGQRGRPRKKGERLPTPLEMARAQVGWRCVSTEERGKARKRLVLTRVALWYWVCGETPILMVISRDAEGRERDDFLFTTDLGASPEEVIACYAGRWAIEDTFRNVKQYLGGQDPQTWKGKGPERAAALSFLLYSLVWRWYIETQGTRRSWRLLPWYQKKATPSFLDALASLRGVLWRQRLFPNSESPSLLPEIADTLIDVLSRAA
;
A
#
# COMPACT_ATOMS: atom_id res chain seq x y z
N MET A 1 26.93 -2.78 5.87
CA MET A 1 26.64 -1.91 7.04
C MET A 1 25.16 -2.03 7.35
N SER A 2 24.81 -2.48 8.55
CA SER A 2 23.40 -2.53 9.01
C SER A 2 22.84 -1.13 8.97
N ALA A 3 21.70 -0.91 8.27
CA ALA A 3 21.04 0.38 8.23
C ALA A 3 20.51 0.70 9.63
N SER A 4 21.10 1.66 10.34
CA SER A 4 20.57 2.08 11.61
C SER A 4 19.25 2.83 11.40
N TRP A 5 18.38 2.83 12.41
CA TRP A 5 17.13 3.59 12.36
C TRP A 5 17.40 5.09 12.18
N GLU A 6 18.42 5.60 12.84
CA GLU A 6 18.87 7.00 12.75
C GLU A 6 19.31 7.34 11.34
N ALA A 7 20.09 6.48 10.67
CA ALA A 7 20.48 6.68 9.27
C ALA A 7 19.28 6.67 8.34
N THR A 8 18.29 5.80 8.61
CA THR A 8 17.01 5.79 7.86
C THR A 8 16.28 7.12 8.02
N LEU A 9 16.17 7.66 9.24
CA LEU A 9 15.53 8.96 9.46
C LEU A 9 16.35 10.11 8.86
N ALA A 10 17.68 10.07 8.96
CA ALA A 10 18.57 11.09 8.45
C ALA A 10 18.44 11.30 6.93
N SER A 11 18.07 10.24 6.17
CA SER A 11 17.81 10.36 4.73
C SER A 11 16.69 11.35 4.37
N PHE A 12 15.85 11.73 5.32
CA PHE A 12 14.77 12.72 5.15
C PHE A 12 15.18 14.15 5.56
N ALA A 13 16.40 14.36 6.05
CA ALA A 13 16.81 15.67 6.59
C ALA A 13 16.68 16.80 5.58
N SER A 14 16.95 16.53 4.28
CA SER A 14 16.84 17.52 3.21
C SER A 14 15.42 18.07 2.97
N ALA A 15 14.39 17.39 3.47
CA ALA A 15 13.00 17.84 3.36
C ALA A 15 12.61 18.86 4.44
N PHE A 16 13.50 19.17 5.37
CA PHE A 16 13.22 19.96 6.57
C PHE A 16 14.29 21.02 6.86
N THR A 17 13.92 22.01 7.64
CA THR A 17 14.90 22.78 8.41
C THR A 17 15.39 21.96 9.59
N ALA A 18 16.59 22.21 10.13
CA ALA A 18 17.15 21.46 11.25
C ALA A 18 16.21 21.39 12.48
N PRO A 19 15.49 22.46 12.91
CA PRO A 19 14.51 22.36 13.97
C PRO A 19 13.32 21.45 13.64
N SER A 20 12.82 21.51 12.39
CA SER A 20 11.69 20.68 11.93
C SER A 20 12.09 19.21 11.79
N PHE A 21 13.30 18.95 11.31
CA PHE A 21 13.82 17.59 11.24
C PHE A 21 13.91 16.92 12.62
N ARG A 22 14.37 17.68 13.63
CA ARG A 22 14.39 17.15 15.01
C ARG A 22 13.01 16.78 15.52
N ILE A 23 11.96 17.59 15.22
CA ILE A 23 10.58 17.23 15.57
C ILE A 23 10.12 16.00 14.81
N PHE A 24 10.39 15.91 13.50
CA PHE A 24 10.05 14.75 12.68
C PHE A 24 10.66 13.46 13.23
N ALA A 25 11.97 13.44 13.47
CA ALA A 25 12.67 12.26 13.96
C ALA A 25 12.16 11.81 15.34
N ARG A 26 12.03 12.75 16.29
CA ARG A 26 11.49 12.47 17.63
C ARG A 26 10.04 11.99 17.58
N LEU A 27 9.20 12.61 16.72
CA LEU A 27 7.81 12.21 16.55
C LEU A 27 7.70 10.75 16.06
N LEU A 28 8.49 10.34 15.05
CA LEU A 28 8.45 8.98 14.53
C LEU A 28 8.98 7.97 15.56
N CYS A 29 10.06 8.27 16.26
CA CYS A 29 10.54 7.42 17.36
C CYS A 29 9.48 7.29 18.47
N ALA A 30 8.87 8.39 18.87
CA ALA A 30 7.80 8.37 19.87
C ALA A 30 6.57 7.60 19.37
N TRP A 31 6.26 7.67 18.09
CA TRP A 31 5.15 6.91 17.48
C TRP A 31 5.38 5.40 17.56
N VAL A 32 6.61 4.95 17.28
CA VAL A 32 7.02 3.54 17.46
C VAL A 32 6.94 3.13 18.93
N LEU A 33 7.47 3.93 19.85
CA LEU A 33 7.57 3.62 21.29
C LEU A 33 6.24 3.72 22.03
N CYS A 34 5.28 4.51 21.54
CA CYS A 34 4.03 4.79 22.24
C CYS A 34 3.18 3.51 22.36
N PRO A 35 2.82 3.06 23.56
CA PRO A 35 1.83 2.02 23.75
C PRO A 35 0.40 2.58 23.57
N GLY A 36 -0.52 1.76 23.09
CA GLY A 36 -1.93 2.12 22.93
C GLY A 36 -2.16 3.29 21.97
N ARG A 37 -3.12 4.17 22.29
CA ARG A 37 -3.61 5.23 21.41
C ARG A 37 -2.55 6.28 21.05
N LYS A 38 -2.38 6.59 19.77
CA LYS A 38 -1.36 7.49 19.20
C LYS A 38 -1.82 8.96 19.14
N ALA A 39 -2.36 9.48 20.26
CA ALA A 39 -2.69 10.91 20.35
C ALA A 39 -1.42 11.77 20.35
N ILE A 40 -1.41 12.91 19.67
CA ILE A 40 -0.22 13.78 19.57
C ILE A 40 0.32 14.18 20.94
N THR A 41 -0.54 14.40 21.92
CA THR A 41 -0.14 14.70 23.31
C THR A 41 0.66 13.55 23.95
N ARG A 42 0.24 12.29 23.71
CA ARG A 42 0.99 11.12 24.20
C ARG A 42 2.33 10.98 23.49
N LEU A 43 2.33 11.16 22.16
CA LEU A 43 3.56 11.13 21.38
C LEU A 43 4.54 12.22 21.85
N PHE A 44 4.03 13.43 22.14
CA PHE A 44 4.82 14.51 22.70
C PHE A 44 5.46 14.13 24.04
N GLY A 45 4.71 13.56 24.98
CA GLY A 45 5.26 13.13 26.28
C GLY A 45 6.39 12.11 26.17
N ILE A 46 6.36 11.25 25.12
CA ILE A 46 7.44 10.30 24.84
C ILE A 46 8.61 10.99 24.12
N ALA A 47 8.32 11.92 23.20
CA ALA A 47 9.32 12.62 22.41
C ALA A 47 10.14 13.62 23.23
N GLU A 48 9.52 14.27 24.22
CA GLU A 48 10.09 15.36 25.03
C GLU A 48 9.88 15.08 26.54
N PRO A 49 10.48 14.03 27.10
CA PRO A 49 10.26 13.67 28.51
C PRO A 49 10.75 14.75 29.48
N GLU A 50 11.76 15.52 29.07
CA GLU A 50 12.36 16.58 29.89
C GLU A 50 11.74 17.96 29.59
N GLY A 51 10.69 18.03 28.76
CA GLY A 51 10.01 19.29 28.46
C GLY A 51 10.82 20.30 27.64
N GLY A 52 11.79 19.84 26.86
CA GLY A 52 12.70 20.68 26.08
C GLY A 52 12.02 21.53 24.96
N ARG A 53 10.73 21.26 24.66
CA ARG A 53 9.93 22.02 23.70
C ARG A 53 8.51 22.23 24.23
N ALA A 54 7.88 23.31 23.76
CA ALA A 54 6.48 23.55 24.04
C ALA A 54 5.58 22.53 23.33
N HIS A 55 4.51 22.10 24.00
CA HIS A 55 3.54 21.12 23.49
C HIS A 55 2.96 21.50 22.12
N ASP A 56 2.69 22.76 21.87
CA ASP A 56 2.12 23.24 20.60
C ASP A 56 3.09 23.13 19.40
N ALA A 57 4.39 22.94 19.64
CA ALA A 57 5.38 22.80 18.56
C ALA A 57 5.08 21.60 17.65
N TYR A 58 4.64 20.46 18.22
CA TYR A 58 4.27 19.26 17.49
C TYR A 58 2.95 19.45 16.72
N HIS A 59 1.99 20.14 17.32
CA HIS A 59 0.74 20.51 16.63
C HIS A 59 1.00 21.51 15.48
N ARG A 60 1.86 22.52 15.68
CA ARG A 60 2.28 23.45 14.62
C ARG A 60 3.04 22.76 13.51
N PHE A 61 3.95 21.84 13.85
CA PHE A 61 4.68 21.03 12.87
C PHE A 61 3.74 20.32 11.90
N LEU A 62 2.70 19.68 12.41
CA LEU A 62 1.70 19.01 11.57
C LEU A 62 0.80 19.99 10.84
N ARG A 63 0.24 21.00 11.54
CA ARG A 63 -0.77 21.91 11.00
C ARG A 63 -0.23 22.90 9.98
N ALA A 64 0.90 23.54 10.27
CA ALA A 64 1.37 24.70 9.56
C ALA A 64 2.87 24.67 9.20
N GLY A 65 3.60 23.61 9.51
CA GLY A 65 5.02 23.49 9.16
C GLY A 65 5.25 23.71 7.65
N ALA A 66 6.36 24.37 7.29
CA ALA A 66 6.67 24.73 5.89
C ALA A 66 7.04 23.52 5.01
N TRP A 67 7.35 22.35 5.60
CA TRP A 67 7.72 21.15 4.89
C TRP A 67 6.58 20.58 4.02
N ARG A 68 6.94 19.84 2.97
CA ARG A 68 5.99 19.30 1.99
C ARG A 68 5.95 17.76 2.06
N MET A 69 4.76 17.18 2.07
CA MET A 69 4.58 15.72 2.01
C MET A 69 5.14 15.13 0.71
N SER A 70 5.00 15.81 -0.42
CA SER A 70 5.55 15.36 -1.70
C SER A 70 7.06 15.11 -1.66
N SER A 71 7.81 15.95 -0.94
CA SER A 71 9.25 15.74 -0.73
C SER A 71 9.54 14.47 0.07
N LEU A 72 8.74 14.20 1.11
CA LEU A 72 8.89 12.98 1.92
C LEU A 72 8.54 11.73 1.11
N TRP A 73 7.44 11.77 0.35
CA TRP A 73 7.04 10.65 -0.50
C TRP A 73 8.09 10.36 -1.58
N ARG A 74 8.64 11.40 -2.21
CA ARG A 74 9.73 11.21 -3.19
C ARG A 74 10.95 10.53 -2.57
N LEU A 75 11.42 11.02 -1.41
CA LEU A 75 12.56 10.42 -0.72
C LEU A 75 12.28 8.96 -0.34
N LEU A 76 11.09 8.69 0.20
CA LEU A 76 10.68 7.33 0.54
C LEU A 76 10.63 6.43 -0.68
N ALA A 77 10.00 6.89 -1.79
CA ALA A 77 9.90 6.10 -3.01
C ALA A 77 11.28 5.74 -3.58
N LEU A 78 12.20 6.71 -3.62
CA LEU A 78 13.59 6.46 -4.05
C LEU A 78 14.28 5.41 -3.17
N LEU A 79 14.11 5.50 -1.84
CA LEU A 79 14.68 4.54 -0.90
C LEU A 79 14.10 3.14 -1.07
N LEU A 80 12.77 3.02 -1.23
CA LEU A 80 12.09 1.72 -1.36
C LEU A 80 12.40 1.05 -2.70
N VAL A 81 12.33 1.80 -3.81
CA VAL A 81 12.60 1.25 -5.14
C VAL A 81 14.06 0.83 -5.27
N ALA A 82 15.01 1.64 -4.77
CA ALA A 82 16.41 1.28 -4.76
C ALA A 82 16.71 0.02 -3.94
N ALA A 83 16.01 -0.16 -2.80
CA ALA A 83 16.24 -1.31 -1.93
C ALA A 83 15.58 -2.61 -2.45
N PHE A 84 14.38 -2.52 -3.05
CA PHE A 84 13.55 -3.69 -3.32
C PHE A 84 13.29 -3.96 -4.81
N ARG A 85 13.51 -2.97 -5.68
CA ARG A 85 13.30 -3.08 -7.13
C ARG A 85 14.32 -2.24 -7.90
N PRO A 86 15.62 -2.50 -7.73
CA PRO A 86 16.68 -1.74 -8.42
C PRO A 86 16.54 -1.86 -9.94
N GLU A 87 16.05 -3.00 -10.43
CA GLU A 87 15.91 -3.29 -11.85
C GLU A 87 14.50 -3.81 -12.20
N GLY A 88 14.20 -3.87 -13.50
CA GLY A 88 12.93 -4.38 -14.04
C GLY A 88 11.74 -3.46 -13.78
N ARG A 89 10.54 -3.96 -14.02
CA ARG A 89 9.27 -3.23 -13.77
C ARG A 89 9.02 -3.04 -12.28
N VAL A 90 8.45 -1.89 -11.94
CA VAL A 90 8.11 -1.55 -10.55
C VAL A 90 6.65 -1.94 -10.27
N PRO A 91 6.40 -2.94 -9.42
CA PRO A 91 5.04 -3.39 -9.11
C PRO A 91 4.39 -2.44 -8.10
N LEU A 92 3.24 -1.89 -8.47
CA LEU A 92 2.47 -0.93 -7.69
C LEU A 92 1.06 -1.44 -7.40
N ASP A 93 0.57 -1.16 -6.20
CA ASP A 93 -0.82 -1.38 -5.79
C ASP A 93 -1.49 -0.06 -5.47
N LEU A 94 -2.69 0.15 -6.02
CA LEU A 94 -3.51 1.33 -5.77
C LEU A 94 -4.83 0.90 -5.12
N ASP A 95 -5.15 1.55 -3.99
CA ASP A 95 -6.46 1.39 -3.35
C ASP A 95 -6.75 2.59 -2.44
N ASP A 96 -8.00 2.74 -1.99
CA ASP A 96 -8.37 3.77 -1.04
C ASP A 96 -8.88 3.20 0.27
N THR A 97 -8.76 4.00 1.33
CA THR A 97 -9.19 3.57 2.66
C THR A 97 -9.73 4.73 3.47
N LEU A 98 -10.73 4.44 4.31
CA LEU A 98 -11.33 5.41 5.19
C LEU A 98 -10.68 5.35 6.58
N PHE A 99 -10.10 6.49 7.02
CA PHE A 99 -9.69 6.68 8.41
C PHE A 99 -10.82 7.35 9.19
N HIS A 100 -11.45 6.61 10.09
CA HIS A 100 -12.56 7.12 10.90
C HIS A 100 -12.12 8.26 11.81
N LYS A 101 -12.96 9.27 11.96
CA LYS A 101 -12.76 10.40 12.87
C LYS A 101 -14.01 10.62 13.71
N SER A 102 -13.81 10.88 15.00
CA SER A 102 -14.89 11.19 15.94
C SER A 102 -15.17 12.70 16.06
N GLY A 103 -14.15 13.52 15.81
CA GLY A 103 -14.24 14.97 15.90
C GLY A 103 -14.91 15.60 14.69
N ARG A 104 -16.10 16.19 14.86
CA ARG A 104 -16.88 16.84 13.78
C ARG A 104 -16.19 18.03 13.11
N ARG A 105 -15.14 18.61 13.73
CA ARG A 105 -14.39 19.78 13.22
C ARG A 105 -13.08 19.41 12.56
N VAL A 106 -12.82 18.12 12.30
CA VAL A 106 -11.62 17.68 11.61
C VAL A 106 -11.69 18.16 10.16
N GLU A 107 -10.76 19.02 9.77
CA GLU A 107 -10.70 19.62 8.42
C GLU A 107 -10.56 18.52 7.36
N ASP A 108 -11.30 18.67 6.27
CA ASP A 108 -11.39 17.73 5.16
C ASP A 108 -12.01 16.34 5.50
N ALA A 109 -12.43 16.10 6.74
CA ALA A 109 -13.22 14.91 7.05
C ALA A 109 -14.67 15.08 6.60
N ALA A 110 -15.24 14.00 6.05
CA ALA A 110 -16.60 14.00 5.54
C ALA A 110 -17.26 12.63 5.74
N TRP A 111 -18.56 12.54 5.42
CA TRP A 111 -19.29 11.28 5.38
C TRP A 111 -19.01 10.56 4.06
N TRP A 112 -18.42 9.37 4.16
CA TRP A 112 -18.07 8.50 3.06
C TRP A 112 -18.73 7.15 3.20
N ARG A 113 -18.95 6.47 2.09
CA ARG A 113 -19.34 5.05 2.13
C ARG A 113 -18.19 4.26 2.77
N ASP A 114 -18.50 3.53 3.82
CA ASP A 114 -17.56 2.59 4.45
C ASP A 114 -17.64 1.25 3.71
N ALA A 115 -16.68 0.97 2.87
CA ALA A 115 -16.65 -0.26 2.05
C ALA A 115 -16.55 -1.53 2.91
N VAL A 116 -15.87 -1.45 4.06
CA VAL A 116 -15.67 -2.60 4.97
C VAL A 116 -16.97 -2.97 5.69
N ARG A 117 -17.79 -1.97 6.06
CA ARG A 117 -19.05 -2.17 6.78
C ARG A 117 -20.26 -2.30 5.88
N SER A 118 -20.13 -1.90 4.61
CA SER A 118 -21.23 -1.97 3.64
C SER A 118 -21.34 -3.36 3.05
N THR A 119 -22.58 -3.81 2.87
CA THR A 119 -22.92 -5.03 2.12
C THR A 119 -23.67 -4.69 0.85
N GLY A 120 -23.99 -5.68 0.01
CA GLY A 120 -24.84 -5.47 -1.17
C GLY A 120 -26.27 -4.99 -0.84
N GLN A 121 -26.74 -5.25 0.38
CA GLN A 121 -28.08 -4.89 0.85
C GLN A 121 -28.10 -3.65 1.76
N ASN A 122 -26.99 -3.34 2.42
CA ASN A 122 -26.91 -2.23 3.38
C ASN A 122 -25.68 -1.37 3.14
N VAL A 123 -25.88 -0.11 2.80
CA VAL A 123 -24.81 0.87 2.61
C VAL A 123 -24.58 1.64 3.90
N VAL A 124 -23.43 1.48 4.51
CA VAL A 124 -23.02 2.16 5.72
C VAL A 124 -22.13 3.35 5.35
N HIS A 125 -22.39 4.51 5.95
CA HIS A 125 -21.54 5.69 5.85
C HIS A 125 -20.85 5.94 7.18
N ALA A 126 -19.59 6.36 7.12
CA ALA A 126 -18.82 6.76 8.28
C ALA A 126 -18.14 8.10 8.06
N PHE A 127 -17.96 8.85 9.14
CA PHE A 127 -17.26 10.14 9.11
C PHE A 127 -15.75 9.92 9.22
N GLY A 128 -14.99 10.50 8.30
CA GLY A 128 -13.55 10.32 8.30
C GLY A 128 -12.83 10.94 7.11
N LEU A 129 -11.55 10.57 6.98
CA LEU A 129 -10.66 10.97 5.90
C LEU A 129 -10.58 9.83 4.88
N ASN A 130 -10.99 10.07 3.65
CA ASN A 130 -10.79 9.09 2.56
C ASN A 130 -9.41 9.31 1.94
N LEU A 131 -8.58 8.27 1.99
CA LEU A 131 -7.15 8.32 1.64
C LEU A 131 -6.88 7.37 0.49
N LEU A 132 -6.47 7.92 -0.65
CA LEU A 132 -5.97 7.15 -1.79
C LEU A 132 -4.49 6.87 -1.58
N VAL A 133 -4.08 5.61 -1.64
CA VAL A 133 -2.72 5.15 -1.36
C VAL A 133 -2.16 4.38 -2.54
N LEU A 134 -0.94 4.73 -2.94
CA LEU A 134 -0.14 3.98 -3.90
C LEU A 134 1.03 3.34 -3.16
N SER A 135 1.18 2.03 -3.31
CA SER A 135 2.17 1.23 -2.59
C SER A 135 3.09 0.48 -3.56
N LEU A 136 4.35 0.28 -3.17
CA LEU A 136 5.27 -0.66 -3.82
C LEU A 136 4.96 -2.06 -3.29
N ARG A 137 4.74 -3.02 -4.19
CA ARG A 137 4.65 -4.44 -3.82
C ARG A 137 6.05 -5.03 -3.67
N VAL A 138 6.30 -5.64 -2.53
CA VAL A 138 7.61 -6.23 -2.21
C VAL A 138 7.44 -7.69 -1.82
N HIS A 139 8.22 -8.58 -2.43
CA HIS A 139 8.34 -9.96 -1.97
C HIS A 139 9.42 -10.02 -0.90
N PRO A 140 9.05 -10.35 0.35
CA PRO A 140 10.01 -10.34 1.45
C PRO A 140 11.00 -11.52 1.33
N PRO A 141 12.23 -11.40 1.88
CA PRO A 141 13.28 -12.41 1.71
C PRO A 141 12.98 -13.74 2.41
N TRP A 142 12.02 -13.77 3.33
CA TRP A 142 11.55 -15.01 4.00
C TRP A 142 10.44 -15.74 3.23
N GLY A 143 10.03 -15.23 2.06
CA GLY A 143 8.94 -15.79 1.27
C GLY A 143 7.54 -15.47 1.84
N GLY A 144 6.53 -16.19 1.37
CA GLY A 144 5.13 -16.00 1.79
C GLY A 144 4.41 -14.86 1.08
N GLU A 145 3.44 -14.26 1.75
CA GLU A 145 2.63 -13.19 1.16
C GLU A 145 3.47 -11.93 0.89
N PRO A 146 3.24 -11.23 -0.23
CA PRO A 146 3.90 -9.97 -0.51
C PRO A 146 3.49 -8.89 0.50
N LEU A 147 4.33 -7.86 0.62
CA LEU A 147 4.06 -6.66 1.40
C LEU A 147 3.72 -5.51 0.45
N ALA A 148 2.76 -4.67 0.79
CA ALA A 148 2.51 -3.41 0.10
C ALA A 148 3.06 -2.25 0.96
N LEU A 149 4.11 -1.60 0.47
CA LEU A 149 4.78 -0.49 1.17
C LEU A 149 4.30 0.84 0.57
N PRO A 150 3.46 1.62 1.28
CA PRO A 150 3.02 2.93 0.81
C PRO A 150 4.21 3.81 0.40
N LEU A 151 4.14 4.38 -0.80
CA LEU A 151 5.15 5.28 -1.33
C LEU A 151 4.58 6.63 -1.79
N ASN A 152 3.25 6.75 -1.86
CA ASN A 152 2.55 8.01 -2.04
C ASN A 152 1.10 7.93 -1.55
N MET A 153 0.50 9.06 -1.19
CA MET A 153 -0.88 9.15 -0.70
C MET A 153 -1.49 10.51 -1.06
N ARG A 154 -2.80 10.51 -1.29
CA ARG A 154 -3.61 11.73 -1.41
C ARG A 154 -4.86 11.66 -0.54
N LEU A 155 -5.22 12.79 0.04
CA LEU A 155 -6.50 12.96 0.71
C LEU A 155 -7.57 13.29 -0.33
N HIS A 156 -8.58 12.43 -0.45
CA HIS A 156 -9.77 12.69 -1.25
C HIS A 156 -10.74 13.56 -0.47
N LYS A 157 -10.96 14.78 -0.94
CA LYS A 157 -11.84 15.77 -0.32
C LYS A 157 -13.22 15.74 -0.97
N LYS A 158 -14.27 15.78 -0.15
CA LYS A 158 -15.64 15.83 -0.67
C LYS A 158 -15.89 17.17 -1.38
N GLY A 159 -16.40 17.11 -2.60
CA GLY A 159 -16.54 18.29 -3.47
C GLY A 159 -15.24 18.78 -4.11
N GLY A 160 -14.11 18.08 -3.88
CA GLY A 160 -12.83 18.34 -4.55
C GLY A 160 -12.68 17.55 -5.86
N LYS A 161 -11.43 17.26 -6.24
CA LYS A 161 -11.14 16.45 -7.44
C LYS A 161 -11.72 15.06 -7.31
N PRO A 162 -12.29 14.49 -8.40
CA PRO A 162 -12.71 13.10 -8.44
C PRO A 162 -11.57 12.14 -8.09
N LEU A 163 -11.92 10.99 -7.49
CA LEU A 163 -10.94 9.99 -7.05
C LEU A 163 -10.06 9.48 -8.19
N PHE A 164 -10.61 9.37 -9.40
CA PHE A 164 -9.84 8.99 -10.60
C PHE A 164 -8.79 10.02 -11.00
N ASP A 165 -9.07 11.32 -10.85
CA ASP A 165 -8.12 12.37 -11.15
C ASP A 165 -6.99 12.40 -10.12
N LEU A 166 -7.33 12.19 -8.84
CA LEU A 166 -6.33 12.01 -7.79
C LEU A 166 -5.46 10.77 -8.04
N ALA A 167 -6.05 9.67 -8.52
CA ALA A 167 -5.31 8.47 -8.89
C ALA A 167 -4.30 8.75 -10.01
N ARG A 168 -4.72 9.45 -11.08
CA ARG A 168 -3.82 9.87 -12.16
C ARG A 168 -2.69 10.77 -11.67
N GLU A 169 -2.99 11.71 -10.76
CA GLU A 169 -1.98 12.60 -10.17
C GLU A 169 -0.95 11.83 -9.34
N VAL A 170 -1.41 10.94 -8.46
CA VAL A 170 -0.52 10.10 -7.62
C VAL A 170 0.38 9.22 -8.46
N ILE A 171 -0.20 8.56 -9.48
CA ILE A 171 0.54 7.72 -10.41
C ILE A 171 1.55 8.59 -11.19
N GLY A 172 1.09 9.67 -11.83
CA GLY A 172 1.94 10.55 -12.63
C GLY A 172 3.08 11.16 -11.83
N GLU A 173 2.86 11.51 -10.56
CA GLU A 173 3.90 12.01 -9.68
C GLU A 173 4.98 10.95 -9.43
N VAL A 174 4.59 9.70 -9.14
CA VAL A 174 5.55 8.60 -8.92
C VAL A 174 6.30 8.28 -10.21
N LEU A 175 5.64 8.23 -11.35
CA LEU A 175 6.30 8.02 -12.64
C LEU A 175 7.36 9.09 -12.92
N SER A 176 7.08 10.34 -12.56
CA SER A 176 8.03 11.46 -12.74
C SER A 176 9.32 11.31 -11.93
N TRP A 177 9.30 10.54 -10.84
CA TRP A 177 10.50 10.24 -10.05
C TRP A 177 11.37 9.15 -10.65
N PHE A 178 10.83 8.37 -11.60
CA PHE A 178 11.49 7.22 -12.23
C PHE A 178 11.27 7.23 -13.75
N PRO A 179 11.79 8.23 -14.49
CA PRO A 179 11.44 8.49 -15.89
C PRO A 179 11.81 7.35 -16.85
N ASN A 180 12.76 6.49 -16.47
CA ASN A 180 13.26 5.38 -17.30
C ASN A 180 12.77 4.01 -16.84
N ARG A 181 11.69 3.93 -16.04
CA ARG A 181 11.18 2.67 -15.52
C ARG A 181 9.78 2.38 -16.06
N GLU A 182 9.49 1.12 -16.24
CA GLU A 182 8.14 0.60 -16.48
C GLU A 182 7.50 0.17 -15.17
N PHE A 183 6.17 0.12 -15.16
CA PHE A 183 5.39 -0.13 -13.96
C PHE A 183 4.29 -1.16 -14.21
N ASP A 184 4.11 -2.09 -13.28
CA ASP A 184 2.98 -3.00 -13.22
C ASP A 184 2.02 -2.50 -12.14
N LEU A 185 0.97 -1.79 -12.54
CA LEU A 185 -0.04 -1.23 -11.64
C LEU A 185 -1.19 -2.21 -11.46
N CYS A 186 -1.53 -2.51 -10.21
CA CYS A 186 -2.71 -3.31 -9.88
C CYS A 186 -3.68 -2.52 -9.00
N ALA A 187 -4.98 -2.59 -9.33
CA ALA A 187 -6.04 -1.98 -8.54
C ALA A 187 -7.32 -2.82 -8.57
N ASP A 188 -8.30 -2.49 -7.74
CA ASP A 188 -9.59 -3.17 -7.77
C ASP A 188 -10.42 -2.78 -9.01
N GLY A 189 -11.57 -3.45 -9.20
CA GLY A 189 -12.44 -3.23 -10.37
C GLY A 189 -13.05 -1.82 -10.44
N PHE A 190 -13.07 -1.06 -9.34
CA PHE A 190 -13.50 0.33 -9.34
C PHE A 190 -12.59 1.19 -10.22
N TYR A 191 -11.28 0.94 -10.17
CA TYR A 191 -10.28 1.70 -10.92
C TYR A 191 -10.09 1.23 -12.37
N ALA A 192 -10.86 0.25 -12.85
CA ALA A 192 -10.74 -0.25 -14.23
C ALA A 192 -10.72 0.84 -15.33
N PRO A 193 -11.48 1.96 -15.23
CA PRO A 193 -11.43 3.04 -16.22
C PRO A 193 -10.06 3.73 -16.36
N LEU A 194 -9.16 3.58 -15.40
CA LEU A 194 -7.79 4.11 -15.53
C LEU A 194 -7.04 3.49 -16.72
N ALA A 195 -7.34 2.23 -17.07
CA ALA A 195 -6.68 1.52 -18.17
C ALA A 195 -6.66 2.30 -19.50
N GLY A 196 -7.71 3.07 -19.79
CA GLY A 196 -7.81 3.88 -21.02
C GLY A 196 -7.04 5.20 -20.99
N SER A 197 -6.41 5.57 -19.87
CA SER A 197 -5.79 6.90 -19.68
C SER A 197 -4.39 6.85 -19.06
N LEU A 198 -3.84 5.67 -18.83
CA LEU A 198 -2.49 5.52 -18.29
C LEU A 198 -1.43 5.82 -19.36
N PRO A 199 -0.29 6.43 -18.97
CA PRO A 199 0.80 6.70 -19.92
C PRO A 199 1.49 5.40 -20.37
N ARG A 200 2.26 5.49 -21.47
CA ARG A 200 3.10 4.38 -21.94
C ARG A 200 4.08 3.94 -20.84
N GLY A 201 4.35 2.64 -20.77
CA GLY A 201 5.23 2.04 -19.76
C GLY A 201 4.51 1.72 -18.43
N VAL A 202 3.19 1.95 -18.36
CA VAL A 202 2.36 1.48 -17.26
C VAL A 202 1.43 0.38 -17.74
N PHE A 203 1.63 -0.82 -17.24
CA PHE A 203 0.78 -1.97 -17.47
C PHE A 203 -0.20 -2.10 -16.32
N PHE A 204 -1.48 -2.25 -16.64
CA PHE A 204 -2.54 -2.19 -15.63
C PHE A 204 -3.29 -3.51 -15.54
N THR A 205 -3.37 -4.08 -14.35
CA THR A 205 -4.12 -5.30 -14.05
C THR A 205 -5.23 -5.00 -13.07
N SER A 206 -6.45 -5.48 -13.36
CA SER A 206 -7.61 -5.26 -12.50
C SER A 206 -8.69 -6.31 -12.70
N ARG A 207 -9.76 -6.20 -11.91
CA ARG A 207 -10.98 -7.00 -12.08
C ARG A 207 -11.77 -6.58 -13.31
N LEU A 208 -12.19 -7.56 -14.07
CA LEU A 208 -13.14 -7.42 -15.15
C LEU A 208 -14.56 -7.69 -14.64
N ARG A 209 -15.54 -6.95 -15.10
CA ARG A 209 -16.94 -7.27 -14.81
C ARG A 209 -17.35 -8.53 -15.57
N ARG A 210 -18.03 -9.45 -14.89
CA ARG A 210 -18.53 -10.69 -15.49
C ARG A 210 -19.54 -10.48 -16.63
N ASP A 211 -20.19 -9.31 -16.65
CA ASP A 211 -21.17 -8.85 -17.65
C ASP A 211 -20.57 -7.81 -18.63
N ALA A 212 -19.23 -7.68 -18.68
CA ALA A 212 -18.56 -6.69 -19.50
C ALA A 212 -18.91 -6.86 -21.00
N ALA A 213 -19.26 -5.74 -21.64
CA ALA A 213 -19.48 -5.69 -23.08
C ALA A 213 -18.13 -5.61 -23.81
N LEU A 214 -17.64 -6.76 -24.21
CA LEU A 214 -16.37 -6.92 -24.93
C LEU A 214 -16.58 -6.95 -26.44
N PHE A 215 -15.56 -6.51 -27.17
CA PHE A 215 -15.54 -6.47 -28.61
C PHE A 215 -14.24 -7.05 -29.16
N ASN A 216 -14.28 -7.66 -30.37
CA ASN A 216 -13.08 -7.97 -31.11
C ASN A 216 -12.30 -6.68 -31.43
N LEU A 217 -10.99 -6.81 -31.67
CA LEU A 217 -10.19 -5.72 -32.20
C LEU A 217 -10.78 -5.24 -33.53
N PRO A 218 -10.61 -3.94 -33.89
CA PRO A 218 -11.07 -3.45 -35.20
C PRO A 218 -10.40 -4.22 -36.31
N PRO A 219 -11.12 -4.53 -37.41
CA PRO A 219 -10.53 -5.18 -38.56
C PRO A 219 -9.46 -4.27 -39.17
N GLN A 220 -8.40 -4.87 -39.71
CA GLN A 220 -7.40 -4.14 -40.49
C GLN A 220 -8.05 -3.44 -41.67
N ARG A 221 -7.71 -2.16 -41.84
CA ARG A 221 -8.23 -1.38 -42.98
C ARG A 221 -7.61 -1.89 -44.27
N LYS A 222 -8.47 -2.19 -45.28
CA LYS A 222 -8.01 -2.53 -46.61
C LYS A 222 -7.56 -1.28 -47.34
N GLU A 223 -6.55 -1.40 -48.20
CA GLU A 223 -6.10 -0.32 -49.06
C GLU A 223 -7.27 0.16 -49.98
N GLY A 224 -7.44 1.48 -50.08
CA GLY A 224 -8.56 2.08 -50.85
C GLY A 224 -9.92 2.12 -50.15
N GLN A 225 -10.05 1.59 -48.94
CA GLN A 225 -11.31 1.60 -48.18
C GLN A 225 -11.72 3.02 -47.80
N ARG A 226 -12.90 3.48 -48.26
CA ARG A 226 -13.48 4.79 -47.96
C ARG A 226 -14.23 4.75 -46.62
N GLY A 227 -14.38 5.91 -45.98
CA GLY A 227 -15.15 6.08 -44.76
C GLY A 227 -14.29 6.12 -43.46
N ARG A 228 -14.93 6.40 -42.30
CA ARG A 228 -14.26 6.45 -41.00
C ARG A 228 -13.83 5.04 -40.56
N PRO A 229 -12.58 4.84 -40.11
CA PRO A 229 -12.14 3.55 -39.58
C PRO A 229 -13.03 3.07 -38.43
N ARG A 230 -13.33 1.77 -38.43
CA ARG A 230 -14.02 1.17 -37.28
C ARG A 230 -13.10 1.19 -36.08
N LYS A 231 -13.62 1.59 -34.93
CA LYS A 231 -12.86 1.65 -33.65
C LYS A 231 -12.92 0.33 -32.89
N LYS A 232 -13.83 -0.56 -33.23
CA LYS A 232 -14.04 -1.88 -32.64
C LYS A 232 -14.61 -2.86 -33.64
N GLY A 233 -14.36 -4.14 -33.40
CA GLY A 233 -14.93 -5.24 -34.17
C GLY A 233 -16.32 -5.65 -33.69
N GLU A 234 -16.69 -6.90 -33.94
CA GLU A 234 -17.95 -7.50 -33.48
C GLU A 234 -18.00 -7.66 -31.98
N ARG A 235 -19.20 -7.63 -31.42
CA ARG A 235 -19.44 -7.88 -30.00
C ARG A 235 -19.16 -9.34 -29.68
N LEU A 236 -18.43 -9.56 -28.60
CA LEU A 236 -18.14 -10.88 -28.04
C LEU A 236 -19.24 -11.28 -27.04
N PRO A 237 -19.38 -12.58 -26.75
CA PRO A 237 -20.10 -13.02 -25.56
C PRO A 237 -19.52 -12.38 -24.31
N THR A 238 -20.33 -12.24 -23.26
CA THR A 238 -19.84 -11.73 -21.96
C THR A 238 -18.83 -12.70 -21.34
N PRO A 239 -17.93 -12.23 -20.46
CA PRO A 239 -17.02 -13.13 -19.77
C PRO A 239 -17.73 -14.28 -19.06
N LEU A 240 -18.91 -14.03 -18.49
CA LEU A 240 -19.70 -15.08 -17.83
C LEU A 240 -20.23 -16.13 -18.83
N GLU A 241 -20.70 -15.72 -20.01
CA GLU A 241 -21.13 -16.64 -21.06
C GLU A 241 -19.96 -17.46 -21.60
N MET A 242 -18.79 -16.84 -21.79
CA MET A 242 -17.56 -17.56 -22.18
C MET A 242 -17.15 -18.59 -21.12
N ALA A 243 -17.23 -18.24 -19.82
CA ALA A 243 -16.93 -19.17 -18.73
C ALA A 243 -17.89 -20.37 -18.69
N ARG A 244 -19.15 -20.20 -19.09
CA ARG A 244 -20.17 -21.27 -19.15
C ARG A 244 -20.02 -22.18 -20.36
N ALA A 245 -19.46 -21.68 -21.45
CA ALA A 245 -19.30 -22.44 -22.70
C ALA A 245 -18.30 -23.62 -22.57
N GLN A 246 -17.52 -23.69 -21.51
CA GLN A 246 -16.57 -24.78 -21.15
C GLN A 246 -15.54 -25.13 -22.25
N VAL A 247 -15.28 -24.22 -23.19
CA VAL A 247 -14.36 -24.45 -24.31
C VAL A 247 -13.12 -23.58 -24.14
N GLY A 248 -11.93 -24.12 -24.48
CA GLY A 248 -10.67 -23.38 -24.49
C GLY A 248 -9.98 -23.25 -23.14
N TRP A 249 -10.41 -23.98 -22.14
CA TRP A 249 -9.76 -23.99 -20.82
C TRP A 249 -8.42 -24.74 -20.86
N ARG A 250 -7.43 -24.20 -20.18
CA ARG A 250 -6.13 -24.86 -19.95
C ARG A 250 -5.79 -24.85 -18.46
N CYS A 251 -5.13 -25.91 -17.97
CA CYS A 251 -4.67 -25.98 -16.60
C CYS A 251 -3.30 -25.29 -16.48
N VAL A 252 -3.15 -24.46 -15.46
CA VAL A 252 -1.92 -23.76 -15.14
C VAL A 252 -1.61 -23.86 -13.64
N SER A 253 -0.33 -23.72 -13.28
CA SER A 253 0.10 -23.58 -11.89
C SER A 253 0.48 -22.13 -11.63
N THR A 254 -0.14 -21.51 -10.64
CA THR A 254 0.11 -20.11 -10.25
C THR A 254 0.54 -20.02 -8.81
N GLU A 255 1.26 -18.99 -8.46
CA GLU A 255 1.56 -18.65 -7.07
C GLU A 255 0.63 -17.52 -6.62
N GLU A 256 -0.23 -17.82 -5.67
CA GLU A 256 -1.19 -16.88 -5.13
C GLU A 256 -0.91 -16.69 -3.64
N ARG A 257 -0.51 -15.46 -3.26
CA ARG A 257 -0.22 -15.11 -1.85
C ARG A 257 0.77 -16.07 -1.18
N GLY A 258 1.85 -16.43 -1.91
CA GLY A 258 2.90 -17.33 -1.42
C GLY A 258 2.50 -18.81 -1.38
N LYS A 259 1.41 -19.22 -2.06
CA LYS A 259 0.94 -20.61 -2.14
C LYS A 259 0.78 -21.01 -3.59
N ALA A 260 1.32 -22.18 -3.96
CA ALA A 260 1.09 -22.77 -5.27
C ALA A 260 -0.36 -23.25 -5.37
N ARG A 261 -1.03 -22.92 -6.48
CA ARG A 261 -2.40 -23.31 -6.80
C ARG A 261 -2.54 -23.77 -8.23
N LYS A 262 -3.44 -24.72 -8.49
CA LYS A 262 -3.83 -25.10 -9.85
C LYS A 262 -5.08 -24.36 -10.25
N ARG A 263 -5.03 -23.71 -11.42
CA ARG A 263 -6.15 -22.95 -11.98
C ARG A 263 -6.46 -23.45 -13.39
N LEU A 264 -7.72 -23.48 -13.73
CA LEU A 264 -8.17 -23.56 -15.12
C LEU A 264 -8.31 -22.12 -15.61
N VAL A 265 -7.69 -21.79 -16.76
CA VAL A 265 -7.71 -20.44 -17.31
C VAL A 265 -8.25 -20.43 -18.72
N LEU A 266 -8.99 -19.36 -19.03
CA LEU A 266 -9.45 -19.02 -20.37
C LEU A 266 -9.01 -17.58 -20.65
N THR A 267 -8.34 -17.36 -21.79
CA THR A 267 -7.78 -16.05 -22.14
C THR A 267 -8.29 -15.57 -23.49
N ARG A 268 -8.46 -14.27 -23.62
CA ARG A 268 -8.82 -13.63 -24.90
C ARG A 268 -8.37 -12.17 -24.95
N VAL A 269 -7.77 -11.76 -26.06
CA VAL A 269 -7.54 -10.34 -26.35
C VAL A 269 -8.83 -9.73 -26.88
N ALA A 270 -9.24 -8.60 -26.29
CA ALA A 270 -10.49 -7.93 -26.58
C ALA A 270 -10.40 -6.41 -26.32
N LEU A 271 -11.43 -5.68 -26.75
CA LEU A 271 -11.66 -4.30 -26.33
C LEU A 271 -12.80 -4.24 -25.30
N TRP A 272 -12.53 -3.68 -24.14
CA TRP A 272 -13.58 -3.24 -23.23
C TRP A 272 -13.88 -1.76 -23.49
N TYR A 273 -14.42 -1.51 -24.69
CA TYR A 273 -14.48 -0.19 -25.33
C TYR A 273 -15.09 0.91 -24.46
N TRP A 274 -16.16 0.61 -23.74
CA TRP A 274 -16.87 1.61 -22.94
C TRP A 274 -16.16 1.99 -21.63
N VAL A 275 -15.16 1.23 -21.22
CA VAL A 275 -14.42 1.44 -19.96
C VAL A 275 -12.95 1.79 -20.23
N CYS A 276 -12.30 1.03 -21.13
CA CYS A 276 -10.87 1.19 -21.43
C CYS A 276 -10.62 1.91 -22.77
N GLY A 277 -11.68 2.37 -23.46
CA GLY A 277 -11.56 3.03 -24.76
C GLY A 277 -11.04 2.08 -25.86
N GLU A 278 -10.10 2.56 -26.63
CA GLU A 278 -9.46 1.82 -27.74
C GLU A 278 -8.24 0.98 -27.26
N THR A 279 -7.95 0.98 -25.96
CA THR A 279 -6.85 0.19 -25.37
C THR A 279 -7.22 -1.29 -25.36
N PRO A 280 -6.48 -2.16 -26.07
CA PRO A 280 -6.68 -3.60 -26.01
C PRO A 280 -6.37 -4.14 -24.60
N ILE A 281 -7.12 -5.14 -24.20
CA ILE A 281 -6.90 -5.87 -22.95
C ILE A 281 -6.74 -7.35 -23.21
N LEU A 282 -5.92 -8.02 -22.41
CA LEU A 282 -5.92 -9.46 -22.24
C LEU A 282 -6.90 -9.81 -21.10
N MET A 283 -8.04 -10.38 -21.47
CA MET A 283 -8.97 -10.97 -20.50
C MET A 283 -8.42 -12.30 -20.01
N VAL A 284 -8.50 -12.54 -18.71
CA VAL A 284 -8.17 -13.81 -18.05
C VAL A 284 -9.32 -14.20 -17.14
N ILE A 285 -9.96 -15.33 -17.43
CA ILE A 285 -10.93 -15.96 -16.52
C ILE A 285 -10.18 -17.08 -15.79
N SER A 286 -10.20 -17.07 -14.48
CA SER A 286 -9.55 -18.05 -13.63
C SER A 286 -10.58 -18.82 -12.82
N ARG A 287 -10.54 -20.14 -12.88
CA ARG A 287 -11.39 -21.07 -12.16
C ARG A 287 -10.53 -21.96 -11.26
N ASP A 288 -10.94 -22.15 -10.02
CA ASP A 288 -10.31 -23.14 -9.14
C ASP A 288 -10.45 -24.54 -9.74
N ALA A 289 -9.33 -25.23 -9.94
CA ALA A 289 -9.34 -26.58 -10.52
C ALA A 289 -10.11 -27.61 -9.67
N GLU A 290 -10.26 -27.33 -8.37
CA GLU A 290 -10.99 -28.18 -7.43
C GLU A 290 -12.44 -27.70 -7.19
N GLY A 291 -12.85 -26.59 -7.80
CA GLY A 291 -14.21 -26.07 -7.75
C GLY A 291 -14.66 -25.49 -6.41
N ARG A 292 -13.72 -25.20 -5.49
CA ARG A 292 -14.01 -24.64 -4.14
C ARG A 292 -14.29 -23.14 -4.16
N GLU A 293 -13.76 -22.44 -5.15
CA GLU A 293 -13.85 -20.99 -5.27
C GLU A 293 -14.67 -20.61 -6.51
N ARG A 294 -15.22 -19.39 -6.50
CA ARG A 294 -15.90 -18.81 -7.67
C ARG A 294 -14.90 -18.39 -8.72
N ASP A 295 -15.35 -18.36 -9.98
CA ASP A 295 -14.55 -17.85 -11.09
C ASP A 295 -14.15 -16.38 -10.84
N ASP A 296 -12.86 -16.07 -11.02
CA ASP A 296 -12.34 -14.72 -11.09
C ASP A 296 -12.24 -14.25 -12.54
N PHE A 297 -12.70 -13.03 -12.76
CA PHE A 297 -12.64 -12.35 -14.05
C PHE A 297 -11.65 -11.21 -13.94
N LEU A 298 -10.53 -11.30 -14.66
CA LEU A 298 -9.42 -10.36 -14.60
C LEU A 298 -9.12 -9.82 -16.00
N PHE A 299 -8.43 -8.70 -16.05
CA PHE A 299 -7.84 -8.18 -17.28
C PHE A 299 -6.52 -7.48 -17.01
N THR A 300 -5.70 -7.43 -18.05
CA THR A 300 -4.49 -6.62 -18.06
C THR A 300 -4.34 -5.88 -19.40
N THR A 301 -3.67 -4.73 -19.38
CA THR A 301 -3.25 -4.01 -20.59
C THR A 301 -1.93 -4.53 -21.14
N ASP A 302 -1.22 -5.39 -20.41
CA ASP A 302 -0.06 -6.13 -20.90
C ASP A 302 -0.52 -7.35 -21.71
N LEU A 303 -0.51 -7.22 -23.04
CA LEU A 303 -0.93 -8.30 -23.92
C LEU A 303 0.09 -9.45 -23.98
N GLY A 304 1.32 -9.23 -23.53
CA GLY A 304 2.38 -10.23 -23.44
C GLY A 304 2.42 -11.01 -22.14
N ALA A 305 1.64 -10.60 -21.14
CA ALA A 305 1.60 -11.27 -19.85
C ALA A 305 1.00 -12.68 -19.96
N SER A 306 1.58 -13.63 -19.21
CA SER A 306 0.97 -14.95 -19.03
C SER A 306 -0.25 -14.85 -18.10
N PRO A 307 -1.23 -15.73 -18.19
CA PRO A 307 -2.36 -15.73 -17.26
C PRO A 307 -1.94 -16.01 -15.82
N GLU A 308 -0.87 -16.77 -15.62
CA GLU A 308 -0.26 -17.01 -14.30
C GLU A 308 0.21 -15.72 -13.66
N GLU A 309 0.90 -14.86 -14.42
CA GLU A 309 1.36 -13.54 -13.97
C GLU A 309 0.19 -12.62 -13.64
N VAL A 310 -0.87 -12.62 -14.46
CA VAL A 310 -2.07 -11.80 -14.22
C VAL A 310 -2.77 -12.22 -12.93
N ILE A 311 -2.93 -13.53 -12.71
CA ILE A 311 -3.57 -14.07 -11.50
C ILE A 311 -2.72 -13.76 -10.27
N ALA A 312 -1.41 -14.02 -10.32
CA ALA A 312 -0.48 -13.75 -9.22
C ALA A 312 -0.43 -12.24 -8.91
N CYS A 313 -0.40 -11.39 -9.93
CA CYS A 313 -0.44 -9.94 -9.78
C CYS A 313 -1.71 -9.49 -9.04
N TYR A 314 -2.87 -9.96 -9.46
CA TYR A 314 -4.13 -9.56 -8.83
C TYR A 314 -4.28 -10.14 -7.41
N ALA A 315 -3.89 -11.38 -7.18
CA ALA A 315 -3.87 -11.99 -5.85
C ALA A 315 -2.95 -11.24 -4.88
N GLY A 316 -1.78 -10.80 -5.37
CA GLY A 316 -0.81 -10.04 -4.58
C GLY A 316 -1.29 -8.64 -4.15
N ARG A 317 -2.26 -8.05 -4.85
CA ARG A 317 -2.88 -6.75 -4.50
C ARG A 317 -3.44 -6.74 -3.07
N TRP A 318 -3.89 -7.90 -2.56
CA TRP A 318 -4.45 -7.99 -1.21
C TRP A 318 -3.50 -7.48 -0.12
N ALA A 319 -2.21 -7.44 -0.38
CA ALA A 319 -1.21 -6.91 0.55
C ALA A 319 -1.49 -5.45 0.98
N ILE A 320 -2.14 -4.63 0.13
CA ILE A 320 -2.48 -3.24 0.49
C ILE A 320 -3.59 -3.20 1.55
N GLU A 321 -4.51 -4.16 1.55
CA GLU A 321 -5.58 -4.26 2.56
C GLU A 321 -4.98 -4.64 3.94
N ASP A 322 -3.98 -5.52 3.97
CA ASP A 322 -3.21 -5.83 5.17
C ASP A 322 -2.43 -4.60 5.68
N THR A 323 -1.86 -3.81 4.77
CA THR A 323 -1.24 -2.52 5.11
C THR A 323 -2.24 -1.60 5.80
N PHE A 324 -3.43 -1.42 5.24
CA PHE A 324 -4.47 -0.59 5.83
C PHE A 324 -4.88 -1.06 7.22
N ARG A 325 -5.04 -2.37 7.41
CA ARG A 325 -5.33 -2.98 8.70
C ARG A 325 -4.21 -2.70 9.71
N ASN A 326 -2.97 -2.95 9.34
CA ASN A 326 -1.82 -2.78 10.22
C ASN A 326 -1.61 -1.32 10.62
N VAL A 327 -1.74 -0.37 9.67
CA VAL A 327 -1.61 1.06 9.94
C VAL A 327 -2.73 1.54 10.87
N LYS A 328 -3.96 1.07 10.68
CA LYS A 328 -5.09 1.43 11.55
C LYS A 328 -4.95 0.85 12.95
N GLN A 329 -4.63 -0.44 13.05
CA GLN A 329 -4.67 -1.19 14.31
C GLN A 329 -3.40 -1.00 15.15
N TYR A 330 -2.22 -1.09 14.53
CA TYR A 330 -0.95 -1.15 15.27
C TYR A 330 -0.19 0.17 15.29
N LEU A 331 -0.29 0.96 14.24
CA LEU A 331 0.25 2.32 14.23
C LEU A 331 -0.77 3.38 14.64
N GLY A 332 -2.04 3.00 14.86
CA GLY A 332 -3.07 3.94 15.26
C GLY A 332 -3.18 5.14 14.32
N GLY A 333 -3.10 4.92 13.00
CA GLY A 333 -3.12 6.01 12.01
C GLY A 333 -4.38 6.88 12.06
N GLN A 334 -5.45 6.34 12.63
CA GLN A 334 -6.72 7.06 12.86
C GLN A 334 -6.74 7.90 14.15
N ASP A 335 -5.82 7.62 15.10
CA ASP A 335 -5.86 8.16 16.46
C ASP A 335 -5.51 9.64 16.58
N PRO A 336 -4.54 10.23 15.81
CA PRO A 336 -4.23 11.63 15.92
C PRO A 336 -5.46 12.51 15.70
N GLN A 337 -5.79 13.33 16.70
CA GLN A 337 -6.93 14.24 16.68
C GLN A 337 -6.52 15.66 16.23
N THR A 338 -5.55 15.75 15.33
CA THR A 338 -5.25 17.01 14.64
C THR A 338 -6.46 17.40 13.80
N TRP A 339 -6.92 18.65 13.91
CA TRP A 339 -8.20 19.04 13.33
C TRP A 339 -8.12 20.26 12.39
N LYS A 340 -7.00 21.00 12.37
CA LYS A 340 -6.83 22.20 11.54
C LYS A 340 -5.72 22.09 10.50
N GLY A 341 -5.89 22.78 9.37
CA GLY A 341 -4.90 22.95 8.32
C GLY A 341 -4.45 21.60 7.75
N LYS A 342 -3.17 21.44 7.48
CA LYS A 342 -2.60 20.20 6.93
C LYS A 342 -2.47 19.07 7.96
N GLY A 343 -2.86 19.32 9.22
CA GLY A 343 -2.65 18.36 10.33
C GLY A 343 -3.28 17.00 10.10
N PRO A 344 -4.58 16.90 9.76
CA PRO A 344 -5.24 15.61 9.56
C PRO A 344 -4.59 14.76 8.45
N GLU A 345 -4.35 15.36 7.29
CA GLU A 345 -3.70 14.72 6.16
C GLU A 345 -2.27 14.27 6.49
N ARG A 346 -1.48 15.15 7.09
CA ARG A 346 -0.07 14.87 7.44
C ARG A 346 0.06 13.77 8.49
N ALA A 347 -0.80 13.75 9.49
CA ALA A 347 -0.79 12.70 10.50
C ALA A 347 -1.11 11.34 9.87
N ALA A 348 -2.12 11.27 9.01
CA ALA A 348 -2.44 10.06 8.26
C ALA A 348 -1.26 9.62 7.36
N ALA A 349 -0.69 10.56 6.60
CA ALA A 349 0.43 10.31 5.71
C ALA A 349 1.68 9.81 6.45
N LEU A 350 2.02 10.39 7.61
CA LEU A 350 3.15 9.95 8.41
C LEU A 350 2.96 8.55 8.98
N SER A 351 1.73 8.11 9.27
CA SER A 351 1.49 6.74 9.70
C SER A 351 1.76 5.71 8.61
N PHE A 352 1.42 6.01 7.35
CA PHE A 352 1.76 5.18 6.19
C PHE A 352 3.26 5.19 5.89
N LEU A 353 3.89 6.37 5.93
CA LEU A 353 5.33 6.51 5.78
C LEU A 353 6.08 5.67 6.84
N LEU A 354 5.66 5.77 8.10
CA LEU A 354 6.25 5.01 9.20
C LEU A 354 6.11 3.50 9.00
N TYR A 355 4.97 3.02 8.51
CA TYR A 355 4.76 1.61 8.17
C TYR A 355 5.82 1.11 7.17
N SER A 356 6.02 1.84 6.09
CA SER A 356 7.02 1.49 5.08
C SER A 356 8.44 1.53 5.63
N LEU A 357 8.78 2.51 6.48
CA LEU A 357 10.09 2.61 7.10
C LEU A 357 10.37 1.48 8.10
N VAL A 358 9.37 1.07 8.89
CA VAL A 358 9.50 -0.06 9.84
C VAL A 358 9.79 -1.34 9.07
N TRP A 359 9.02 -1.64 8.02
CA TRP A 359 9.27 -2.83 7.21
C TRP A 359 10.61 -2.78 6.48
N ARG A 360 10.96 -1.63 5.86
CA ARG A 360 12.28 -1.49 5.21
C ARG A 360 13.40 -1.75 6.21
N TRP A 361 13.38 -1.09 7.36
CA TRP A 361 14.37 -1.28 8.42
C TRP A 361 14.45 -2.74 8.86
N TYR A 362 13.30 -3.38 9.09
CA TYR A 362 13.26 -4.78 9.53
C TYR A 362 13.87 -5.73 8.49
N ILE A 363 13.53 -5.58 7.22
CA ILE A 363 14.08 -6.40 6.13
C ILE A 363 15.58 -6.21 6.02
N GLU A 364 16.08 -4.98 6.05
CA GLU A 364 17.50 -4.66 5.91
C GLU A 364 18.32 -5.11 7.12
N THR A 365 17.77 -5.10 8.33
CA THR A 365 18.50 -5.44 9.56
C THR A 365 18.39 -6.91 9.93
N GLN A 366 17.24 -7.53 9.73
CA GLN A 366 16.97 -8.91 10.11
C GLN A 366 17.17 -9.89 8.92
N GLY A 367 16.95 -9.41 7.69
CA GLY A 367 17.13 -10.21 6.48
C GLY A 367 16.33 -11.52 6.54
N THR A 368 17.01 -12.64 6.24
CA THR A 368 16.44 -13.99 6.30
C THR A 368 16.51 -14.64 7.68
N ARG A 369 17.14 -13.99 8.65
CA ARG A 369 17.25 -14.53 10.00
C ARG A 369 15.86 -14.62 10.64
N ARG A 370 15.56 -15.77 11.26
CA ARG A 370 14.32 -15.97 12.01
C ARG A 370 14.38 -15.19 13.34
N SER A 371 13.97 -13.93 13.31
CA SER A 371 14.05 -13.01 14.46
C SER A 371 12.71 -12.81 15.18
N TRP A 372 11.64 -13.47 14.72
CA TRP A 372 10.32 -13.38 15.36
C TRP A 372 10.12 -14.46 16.40
N ARG A 373 9.41 -14.11 17.46
CA ARG A 373 9.10 -15.02 18.55
C ARG A 373 8.04 -16.04 18.13
N LEU A 374 8.29 -17.29 18.48
CA LEU A 374 7.26 -18.33 18.45
C LEU A 374 6.47 -18.29 19.77
N LEU A 375 5.16 -18.30 19.66
CA LEU A 375 4.28 -18.39 20.81
C LEU A 375 3.95 -19.86 21.09
N PRO A 376 3.78 -20.28 22.37
CA PRO A 376 3.49 -21.67 22.71
C PRO A 376 2.29 -22.26 21.94
N TRP A 377 1.28 -21.44 21.68
CA TRP A 377 0.08 -21.80 20.95
C TRP A 377 0.19 -21.62 19.42
N TYR A 378 1.28 -21.01 18.90
CA TYR A 378 1.48 -20.80 17.47
C TYR A 378 2.95 -21.03 17.07
N GLN A 379 3.38 -22.27 17.21
CA GLN A 379 4.76 -22.67 16.88
C GLN A 379 5.05 -22.79 15.38
N LYS A 380 4.00 -22.94 14.55
CA LYS A 380 4.12 -23.07 13.08
C LYS A 380 4.24 -21.74 12.33
N LYS A 381 4.46 -20.63 13.04
CA LYS A 381 4.60 -19.32 12.41
C LYS A 381 5.84 -19.27 11.51
N ALA A 382 5.61 -19.24 10.18
CA ALA A 382 6.67 -19.31 9.17
C ALA A 382 7.24 -17.95 8.79
N THR A 383 6.45 -16.87 8.94
CA THR A 383 6.81 -15.51 8.50
C THR A 383 6.55 -14.49 9.60
N PRO A 384 7.31 -13.39 9.67
CA PRO A 384 7.06 -12.32 10.63
C PRO A 384 5.78 -11.57 10.29
N SER A 385 5.10 -11.07 11.32
CA SER A 385 4.00 -10.11 11.21
C SER A 385 4.53 -8.68 11.36
N PHE A 386 3.70 -7.69 11.03
CA PHE A 386 4.05 -6.28 11.29
C PHE A 386 4.33 -6.01 12.77
N LEU A 387 3.63 -6.70 13.66
CA LEU A 387 3.89 -6.60 15.11
C LEU A 387 5.29 -7.09 15.49
N ASP A 388 5.82 -8.13 14.84
CA ASP A 388 7.19 -8.57 15.09
C ASP A 388 8.21 -7.54 14.64
N ALA A 389 8.00 -6.96 13.45
CA ALA A 389 8.86 -5.88 12.95
C ALA A 389 8.82 -4.65 13.86
N LEU A 390 7.62 -4.27 14.30
CA LEU A 390 7.43 -3.15 15.22
C LEU A 390 8.05 -3.41 16.60
N ALA A 391 7.87 -4.61 17.16
CA ALA A 391 8.46 -5.01 18.43
C ALA A 391 10.00 -5.04 18.35
N SER A 392 10.56 -5.53 17.26
CA SER A 392 11.99 -5.53 17.02
C SER A 392 12.57 -4.10 17.05
N LEU A 393 11.93 -3.17 16.35
CA LEU A 393 12.35 -1.76 16.34
C LEU A 393 12.17 -1.10 17.72
N ARG A 394 11.05 -1.36 18.39
CA ARG A 394 10.81 -0.89 19.78
C ARG A 394 11.92 -1.35 20.72
N GLY A 395 12.30 -2.62 20.61
CA GLY A 395 13.39 -3.16 21.44
C GLY A 395 14.71 -2.41 21.25
N VAL A 396 15.08 -2.10 19.99
CA VAL A 396 16.27 -1.30 19.69
C VAL A 396 16.15 0.12 20.29
N LEU A 397 15.03 0.80 20.07
CA LEU A 397 14.83 2.17 20.54
C LEU A 397 14.75 2.25 22.07
N TRP A 398 14.14 1.26 22.75
CA TRP A 398 14.13 1.20 24.21
C TRP A 398 15.53 0.95 24.77
N ARG A 399 16.31 0.05 24.16
CA ARG A 399 17.70 -0.21 24.57
C ARG A 399 18.53 1.06 24.48
N GLN A 400 18.47 1.78 23.34
CA GLN A 400 19.18 3.05 23.17
C GLN A 400 18.76 4.12 24.18
N ARG A 401 17.49 4.15 24.56
CA ARG A 401 16.94 5.14 25.48
C ARG A 401 17.29 4.85 26.94
N LEU A 402 17.26 3.59 27.34
CA LEU A 402 17.52 3.17 28.72
C LEU A 402 19.03 3.01 28.99
N PHE A 403 19.81 2.68 27.96
CA PHE A 403 21.24 2.41 28.08
C PHE A 403 22.03 3.19 27.01
N PRO A 404 22.09 4.54 27.10
CA PRO A 404 22.71 5.38 26.07
C PRO A 404 24.23 5.19 25.98
N ASN A 405 24.88 4.84 27.06
CA ASN A 405 26.31 4.49 27.12
C ASN A 405 26.40 2.98 27.18
N SER A 406 26.91 2.33 26.15
CA SER A 406 27.00 0.88 25.91
C SER A 406 27.56 0.01 27.05
N GLU A 407 27.80 0.57 28.23
CA GLU A 407 28.07 -0.18 29.43
C GLU A 407 26.75 -0.81 29.91
N SER A 408 26.65 -2.13 29.84
CA SER A 408 25.58 -2.89 30.48
C SER A 408 25.53 -2.45 31.95
N PRO A 409 24.36 -2.03 32.45
CA PRO A 409 24.27 -1.67 33.88
C PRO A 409 24.70 -2.87 34.72
N SER A 410 25.26 -2.62 35.89
CA SER A 410 25.58 -3.62 36.93
C SER A 410 24.35 -4.45 37.38
N LEU A 411 23.16 -4.06 36.99
CA LEU A 411 21.92 -4.84 37.07
C LEU A 411 22.01 -5.98 36.04
N LEU A 412 21.79 -7.20 36.53
CA LEU A 412 21.83 -8.45 35.79
C LEU A 412 21.32 -8.28 34.33
N PRO A 413 22.11 -8.60 33.32
CA PRO A 413 21.72 -8.44 31.91
C PRO A 413 20.35 -9.04 31.56
N GLU A 414 19.97 -10.13 32.23
CA GLU A 414 18.68 -10.81 32.13
C GLU A 414 17.48 -9.96 32.50
N ILE A 415 17.62 -9.09 33.54
CA ILE A 415 16.54 -8.17 33.95
C ILE A 415 16.36 -7.08 32.91
N ALA A 416 17.45 -6.55 32.35
CA ALA A 416 17.41 -5.54 31.29
C ALA A 416 16.76 -6.10 30.02
N ASP A 417 17.12 -7.29 29.62
CA ASP A 417 16.55 -7.96 28.43
C ASP A 417 15.08 -8.31 28.64
N THR A 418 14.69 -8.78 29.82
CA THR A 418 13.27 -9.04 30.18
C THR A 418 12.45 -7.76 30.12
N LEU A 419 12.97 -6.65 30.73
CA LEU A 419 12.28 -5.36 30.70
C LEU A 419 12.09 -4.84 29.27
N ILE A 420 13.13 -4.93 28.44
CA ILE A 420 13.06 -4.52 27.03
C ILE A 420 12.08 -5.40 26.26
N ASP A 421 12.04 -6.72 26.46
CA ASP A 421 11.07 -7.61 25.80
C ASP A 421 9.63 -7.22 26.19
N VAL A 422 9.35 -6.94 27.45
CA VAL A 422 8.03 -6.48 27.91
C VAL A 422 7.66 -5.13 27.27
N LEU A 423 8.55 -4.14 27.35
CA LEU A 423 8.31 -2.81 26.79
C LEU A 423 8.15 -2.82 25.26
N SER A 424 8.89 -3.67 24.56
CA SER A 424 8.82 -3.76 23.09
C SER A 424 7.51 -4.36 22.60
N ARG A 425 6.86 -5.19 23.42
CA ARG A 425 5.57 -5.85 23.11
C ARG A 425 4.37 -5.16 23.72
N ALA A 426 4.56 -4.13 24.54
CA ALA A 426 3.46 -3.36 25.09
C ALA A 426 2.57 -2.80 23.96
N ALA A 427 1.26 -3.13 23.99
CA ALA A 427 0.28 -2.77 22.98
C ALA A 427 -0.17 -1.31 23.10
#